data_f409cb73105e42b5a2f2483461669342
#
_entry.id   f409cb73105e42b5a2f2483461669342
#
_cell.length_a   1.000
_cell.length_b   1.000
_cell.length_c   1.000
_cell.angle_alpha   90.00
_cell.angle_beta   90.00
_cell.angle_gamma   90.00
#
_symmetry.space_group_name_H-M   'P 1'
#
loop_
_entity.id
_entity.type
_entity.pdbx_description
1 polymer ?
#
loop_
_entity_poly.entity_id
_entity_poly.type
_entity_poly.pdbx_seq_one_letter_code
_entity_poly.pdbx_strand_id
1 'polypeptide(L)'
;MVGYSLALGFPLGVSGGILEGLQRFYLMNWTNIVGTLARAVLIIYVLRHGLGLLSVALITVTLPLITAAVRAMIAQRLLTIPYGWKYVDRGSLRQVANYGSVTFMIIVAARMRFKSDAVIIGSFLSAAAITHFSIGARLVDYAGEVVSSLAQIFTPMSSHFHATGDFKQLRRIFITGNRACALVMFPMTVALIIMGKSVIEAWMGARYVITSYPVLLILLIPSTIYQAQSTSNRMLFGMSLHKALAYVALMEGVSNVALSIFLVRPLGIVGDAIGTAIPLACTALFFLPRHMCRQLGISIREFVYECYFYPAVLTAPMIAVLILMQHRFYAHRYPQLVLNLAAGIAAYGVGVGWYVLTRESFGIQLKDRFSRFVSGQVGPAEQ
;
A
#
# COMPACT_ATOMS: atom_id res chain seq x y z
N MET A 1 -11.88 -27.34 -2.75
CA MET A 1 -11.16 -26.62 -3.83
C MET A 1 -10.07 -25.69 -3.30
N VAL A 2 -10.35 -24.78 -2.37
CA VAL A 2 -9.36 -23.83 -1.80
C VAL A 2 -8.16 -24.58 -1.15
N GLY A 3 -8.40 -25.67 -0.41
CA GLY A 3 -7.32 -26.48 0.20
C GLY A 3 -6.36 -27.09 -0.82
N TYR A 4 -6.87 -27.58 -1.95
CA TYR A 4 -6.03 -28.12 -3.03
C TYR A 4 -5.21 -27.03 -3.72
N SER A 5 -5.77 -25.82 -3.89
CA SER A 5 -5.03 -24.71 -4.48
C SER A 5 -3.91 -24.22 -3.57
N LEU A 6 -4.12 -24.25 -2.26
CA LEU A 6 -3.08 -23.93 -1.28
C LEU A 6 -1.97 -25.01 -1.31
N ALA A 7 -2.33 -26.29 -1.27
CA ALA A 7 -1.35 -27.38 -1.27
C ALA A 7 -0.45 -27.39 -2.53
N LEU A 8 -1.02 -27.13 -3.71
CA LEU A 8 -0.28 -27.03 -4.96
C LEU A 8 0.41 -25.66 -5.14
N GLY A 9 -0.17 -24.61 -4.59
CA GLY A 9 0.38 -23.25 -4.68
C GLY A 9 1.67 -23.06 -3.90
N PHE A 10 1.84 -23.76 -2.78
CA PHE A 10 3.05 -23.66 -1.95
C PHE A 10 4.34 -24.05 -2.71
N PRO A 11 4.47 -25.26 -3.29
CA PRO A 11 5.68 -25.61 -4.02
C PRO A 11 5.88 -24.76 -5.30
N LEU A 12 4.82 -24.38 -5.98
CA LEU A 12 4.91 -23.54 -7.19
C LEU A 12 5.27 -22.08 -6.85
N GLY A 13 4.95 -21.62 -5.65
CA GLY A 13 5.26 -20.27 -5.18
C GLY A 13 6.75 -19.96 -5.08
N VAL A 14 7.58 -20.98 -4.85
CA VAL A 14 9.05 -20.89 -4.78
C VAL A 14 9.62 -20.30 -6.08
N SER A 15 9.02 -20.63 -7.22
CA SER A 15 9.45 -20.12 -8.53
C SER A 15 9.37 -18.59 -8.68
N GLY A 16 8.40 -17.96 -8.00
CA GLY A 16 8.31 -16.49 -7.90
C GLY A 16 9.54 -15.92 -7.20
N GLY A 17 9.91 -16.47 -6.04
CA GLY A 17 11.10 -16.04 -5.29
C GLY A 17 12.41 -16.25 -6.07
N ILE A 18 12.51 -17.31 -6.88
CA ILE A 18 13.67 -17.52 -7.75
C ILE A 18 13.78 -16.42 -8.81
N LEU A 19 12.69 -16.06 -9.47
CA LEU A 19 12.68 -15.01 -10.49
C LEU A 19 12.97 -13.61 -9.86
N GLU A 20 12.49 -13.35 -8.63
CA GLU A 20 12.85 -12.15 -7.86
C GLU A 20 14.34 -12.12 -7.51
N GLY A 21 14.89 -13.23 -7.02
CA GLY A 21 16.31 -13.35 -6.72
C GLY A 21 17.21 -13.15 -7.93
N LEU A 22 16.75 -13.56 -9.12
CA LEU A 22 17.43 -13.31 -10.39
C LEU A 22 17.16 -11.91 -10.96
N GLN A 23 16.43 -11.05 -10.25
CA GLN A 23 16.01 -9.70 -10.67
C GLN A 23 15.24 -9.68 -12.01
N ARG A 24 14.62 -10.80 -12.38
CA ARG A 24 13.82 -10.93 -13.61
C ARG A 24 12.37 -10.46 -13.40
N PHE A 25 12.22 -9.26 -12.80
CA PHE A 25 10.91 -8.67 -12.47
C PHE A 25 9.98 -8.53 -13.67
N TYR A 26 10.50 -8.33 -14.88
CA TYR A 26 9.70 -8.23 -16.09
C TYR A 26 8.93 -9.53 -16.40
N LEU A 27 9.52 -10.71 -16.18
CA LEU A 27 8.84 -11.99 -16.38
C LEU A 27 7.71 -12.18 -15.36
N MET A 28 7.96 -11.79 -14.11
CA MET A 28 6.94 -11.81 -13.08
C MET A 28 5.77 -10.88 -13.39
N ASN A 29 6.07 -9.63 -13.80
CA ASN A 29 5.06 -8.65 -14.12
C ASN A 29 4.23 -9.08 -15.35
N TRP A 30 4.85 -9.57 -16.41
CA TRP A 30 4.16 -10.10 -17.58
C TRP A 30 3.23 -11.26 -17.24
N THR A 31 3.71 -12.26 -16.49
CA THR A 31 2.87 -13.40 -16.09
C THR A 31 1.71 -12.96 -15.18
N ASN A 32 1.91 -11.94 -14.32
CA ASN A 32 0.84 -11.34 -13.50
C ASN A 32 -0.20 -10.62 -14.36
N ILE A 33 0.24 -9.77 -15.29
CA ILE A 33 -0.65 -8.99 -16.15
C ILE A 33 -1.49 -9.93 -17.02
N VAL A 34 -0.85 -10.86 -17.73
CA VAL A 34 -1.55 -11.82 -18.59
C VAL A 34 -2.52 -12.69 -17.77
N GLY A 35 -2.09 -13.19 -16.61
CA GLY A 35 -2.96 -14.00 -15.74
C GLY A 35 -4.16 -13.22 -15.20
N THR A 36 -3.97 -11.93 -14.85
CA THR A 36 -5.05 -11.07 -14.36
C THR A 36 -6.04 -10.72 -15.48
N LEU A 37 -5.55 -10.37 -16.66
CA LEU A 37 -6.39 -10.10 -17.83
C LEU A 37 -7.18 -11.33 -18.25
N ALA A 38 -6.53 -12.49 -18.35
CA ALA A 38 -7.18 -13.76 -18.68
C ALA A 38 -8.29 -14.08 -17.66
N ARG A 39 -8.01 -13.88 -16.35
CA ARG A 39 -9.02 -14.07 -15.30
C ARG A 39 -10.21 -13.13 -15.47
N ALA A 40 -9.95 -11.85 -15.73
CA ALA A 40 -11.03 -10.87 -15.91
C ALA A 40 -11.92 -11.23 -17.12
N VAL A 41 -11.31 -11.55 -18.26
CA VAL A 41 -12.04 -11.95 -19.49
C VAL A 41 -12.87 -13.21 -19.25
N LEU A 42 -12.29 -14.24 -18.63
CA LEU A 42 -12.98 -15.50 -18.34
C LEU A 42 -14.14 -15.31 -17.35
N ILE A 43 -13.98 -14.48 -16.32
CA ILE A 43 -15.06 -14.18 -15.36
C ILE A 43 -16.19 -13.43 -16.08
N ILE A 44 -15.89 -12.43 -16.91
CA ILE A 44 -16.90 -11.70 -17.69
C ILE A 44 -17.64 -12.66 -18.64
N TYR A 45 -16.92 -13.55 -19.33
CA TYR A 45 -17.50 -14.55 -20.21
C TYR A 45 -18.48 -15.47 -19.46
N VAL A 46 -18.02 -16.04 -18.33
CA VAL A 46 -18.83 -16.95 -17.51
C VAL A 46 -20.09 -16.27 -16.96
N LEU A 47 -19.98 -15.02 -16.49
CA LEU A 47 -21.11 -14.27 -15.98
C LEU A 47 -22.12 -13.92 -17.08
N ARG A 48 -21.66 -13.56 -18.28
CA ARG A 48 -22.53 -13.25 -19.41
C ARG A 48 -23.31 -14.49 -19.93
N HIS A 49 -22.73 -15.69 -19.77
CA HIS A 49 -23.36 -16.95 -20.21
C HIS A 49 -24.13 -17.65 -19.06
N GLY A 50 -24.25 -17.04 -17.88
CA GLY A 50 -25.02 -17.58 -16.77
C GLY A 50 -24.46 -18.88 -16.17
N LEU A 51 -23.17 -19.18 -16.33
CA LEU A 51 -22.55 -20.43 -15.90
C LEU A 51 -22.37 -20.58 -14.36
N GLY A 52 -22.90 -19.63 -13.61
CA GLY A 52 -23.04 -19.71 -12.17
C GLY A 52 -21.74 -19.46 -11.35
N LEU A 53 -21.90 -19.41 -10.04
CA LEU A 53 -20.83 -19.07 -9.09
C LEU A 53 -19.71 -20.11 -9.04
N LEU A 54 -20.04 -21.38 -9.31
CA LEU A 54 -19.04 -22.46 -9.29
C LEU A 54 -17.97 -22.28 -10.35
N SER A 55 -18.35 -21.83 -11.54
CA SER A 55 -17.41 -21.58 -12.65
C SER A 55 -16.49 -20.40 -12.34
N VAL A 56 -17.01 -19.34 -11.69
CA VAL A 56 -16.20 -18.20 -11.20
C VAL A 56 -15.19 -18.67 -10.13
N ALA A 57 -15.63 -19.55 -9.22
CA ALA A 57 -14.77 -20.11 -8.19
C ALA A 57 -13.65 -20.97 -8.80
N LEU A 58 -13.97 -21.81 -9.81
CA LEU A 58 -12.98 -22.62 -10.54
C LEU A 58 -11.92 -21.74 -11.22
N ILE A 59 -12.35 -20.71 -11.96
CA ILE A 59 -11.40 -19.76 -12.61
C ILE A 59 -10.50 -19.09 -11.59
N THR A 60 -11.07 -18.66 -10.47
CA THR A 60 -10.32 -17.94 -9.41
C THR A 60 -9.26 -18.84 -8.74
N VAL A 61 -9.49 -20.14 -8.70
CA VAL A 61 -8.56 -21.12 -8.12
C VAL A 61 -7.53 -21.64 -9.13
N THR A 62 -7.98 -21.97 -10.36
CA THR A 62 -7.11 -22.64 -11.35
C THR A 62 -6.14 -21.69 -12.05
N LEU A 63 -6.57 -20.47 -12.37
CA LEU A 63 -5.73 -19.54 -13.15
C LEU A 63 -4.46 -19.08 -12.39
N PRO A 64 -4.49 -18.77 -11.09
CA PRO A 64 -3.26 -18.54 -10.32
C PRO A 64 -2.31 -19.74 -10.29
N LEU A 65 -2.83 -20.98 -10.24
CA LEU A 65 -2.02 -22.18 -10.30
C LEU A 65 -1.34 -22.34 -11.67
N ILE A 66 -2.07 -22.09 -12.76
CA ILE A 66 -1.50 -22.08 -14.11
C ILE A 66 -0.40 -21.02 -14.22
N THR A 67 -0.64 -19.81 -13.74
CA THR A 67 0.35 -18.73 -13.74
C THR A 67 1.60 -19.13 -12.94
N ALA A 68 1.43 -19.76 -11.78
CA ALA A 68 2.53 -20.25 -10.96
C ALA A 68 3.30 -21.40 -11.65
N ALA A 69 2.60 -22.30 -12.32
CA ALA A 69 3.23 -23.37 -13.11
C ALA A 69 4.05 -22.82 -14.29
N VAL A 70 3.53 -21.82 -15.00
CA VAL A 70 4.28 -21.11 -16.06
C VAL A 70 5.56 -20.48 -15.51
N ARG A 71 5.49 -19.82 -14.34
CA ARG A 71 6.70 -19.28 -13.68
C ARG A 71 7.67 -20.37 -13.28
N ALA A 72 7.19 -21.51 -12.79
CA ALA A 72 8.05 -22.64 -12.45
C ALA A 72 8.78 -23.17 -13.68
N MET A 73 8.10 -23.30 -14.82
CA MET A 73 8.73 -23.68 -16.09
C MET A 73 9.78 -22.67 -16.56
N ILE A 74 9.49 -21.38 -16.43
CA ILE A 74 10.45 -20.31 -16.80
C ILE A 74 11.68 -20.36 -15.86
N ALA A 75 11.46 -20.44 -14.55
CA ALA A 75 12.54 -20.52 -13.57
C ALA A 75 13.44 -21.75 -13.80
N GLN A 76 12.84 -22.89 -14.13
CA GLN A 76 13.56 -24.13 -14.43
C GLN A 76 14.39 -24.07 -15.72
N ARG A 77 13.92 -23.31 -16.73
CA ARG A 77 14.70 -23.06 -17.95
C ARG A 77 15.86 -22.10 -17.74
N LEU A 78 15.73 -21.14 -16.83
CA LEU A 78 16.76 -20.15 -16.53
C LEU A 78 17.85 -20.73 -15.60
N LEU A 79 17.46 -21.58 -14.68
CA LEU A 79 18.36 -22.25 -13.75
C LEU A 79 18.09 -23.76 -13.85
N THR A 80 19.09 -24.53 -14.25
CA THR A 80 19.06 -26.01 -14.20
C THR A 80 19.18 -26.41 -12.73
N ILE A 81 18.09 -26.29 -11.97
CA ILE A 81 18.08 -26.59 -10.53
C ILE A 81 17.80 -28.09 -10.38
N PRO A 82 18.73 -28.85 -9.79
CA PRO A 82 18.46 -30.23 -9.47
C PRO A 82 17.47 -30.30 -8.30
N TYR A 83 16.33 -30.94 -8.51
CA TYR A 83 15.36 -31.25 -7.47
C TYR A 83 15.67 -32.60 -6.82
N GLY A 84 15.57 -32.69 -5.49
CA GLY A 84 15.67 -33.99 -4.80
C GLY A 84 15.93 -33.84 -3.31
N TRP A 85 15.45 -34.81 -2.55
CA TRP A 85 15.63 -34.87 -1.10
C TRP A 85 17.11 -34.93 -0.68
N LYS A 86 18.00 -35.37 -1.55
CA LYS A 86 19.45 -35.45 -1.31
C LYS A 86 20.13 -34.08 -1.12
N TYR A 87 19.47 -32.98 -1.52
CA TYR A 87 19.98 -31.61 -1.37
C TYR A 87 19.47 -30.95 -0.11
N VAL A 88 18.63 -31.60 0.69
CA VAL A 88 18.10 -31.07 1.94
C VAL A 88 19.07 -31.41 3.07
N ASP A 89 19.81 -30.42 3.54
CA ASP A 89 20.67 -30.56 4.72
C ASP A 89 20.10 -29.81 5.93
N ARG A 90 20.53 -30.19 7.13
CA ARG A 90 20.07 -29.57 8.38
C ARG A 90 20.46 -28.09 8.51
N GLY A 91 21.60 -27.70 7.94
CA GLY A 91 22.08 -26.33 7.95
C GLY A 91 21.17 -25.39 7.15
N SER A 92 20.89 -25.76 5.91
CA SER A 92 19.96 -25.04 5.03
C SER A 92 18.55 -25.01 5.62
N LEU A 93 18.07 -26.11 6.19
CA LEU A 93 16.75 -26.16 6.82
C LEU A 93 16.66 -25.18 8.02
N ARG A 94 17.70 -25.14 8.86
CA ARG A 94 17.75 -24.21 9.99
C ARG A 94 17.82 -22.75 9.54
N GLN A 95 18.55 -22.47 8.48
CA GLN A 95 18.66 -21.13 7.90
C GLN A 95 17.32 -20.65 7.32
N VAL A 96 16.66 -21.52 6.54
CA VAL A 96 15.31 -21.25 5.99
C VAL A 96 14.28 -21.09 7.13
N ALA A 97 14.32 -21.95 8.16
CA ALA A 97 13.39 -21.86 9.29
C ALA A 97 13.58 -20.57 10.09
N ASN A 98 14.83 -20.16 10.35
CA ASN A 98 15.11 -18.91 11.05
C ASN A 98 14.64 -17.68 10.28
N TYR A 99 14.92 -17.60 8.98
CA TYR A 99 14.44 -16.50 8.14
C TYR A 99 12.92 -16.55 7.98
N GLY A 100 12.39 -17.74 7.70
CA GLY A 100 10.97 -17.99 7.49
C GLY A 100 10.12 -17.68 8.72
N SER A 101 10.59 -17.98 9.95
CA SER A 101 9.86 -17.70 11.18
C SER A 101 9.70 -16.19 11.43
N VAL A 102 10.73 -15.39 11.18
CA VAL A 102 10.63 -13.92 11.28
C VAL A 102 9.68 -13.37 10.23
N THR A 103 9.82 -13.82 8.99
CA THR A 103 8.91 -13.43 7.90
C THR A 103 7.47 -13.84 8.18
N PHE A 104 7.27 -15.06 8.70
CA PHE A 104 5.94 -15.55 9.11
C PHE A 104 5.32 -14.67 10.19
N MET A 105 6.09 -14.29 11.23
CA MET A 105 5.60 -13.37 12.26
C MET A 105 5.18 -12.01 11.68
N ILE A 106 5.96 -11.47 10.73
CA ILE A 106 5.60 -10.21 10.05
C ILE A 106 4.30 -10.37 9.27
N ILE A 107 4.13 -11.48 8.54
CA ILE A 107 2.91 -11.76 7.77
C ILE A 107 1.71 -11.91 8.71
N VAL A 108 1.85 -12.66 9.81
CA VAL A 108 0.78 -12.83 10.81
C VAL A 108 0.42 -11.49 11.44
N ALA A 109 1.40 -10.69 11.85
CA ALA A 109 1.16 -9.35 12.39
C ALA A 109 0.40 -8.46 11.40
N ALA A 110 0.80 -8.46 10.12
CA ALA A 110 0.10 -7.72 9.08
C ALA A 110 -1.33 -8.23 8.85
N ARG A 111 -1.57 -9.56 8.93
CA ARG A 111 -2.92 -10.13 8.82
C ARG A 111 -3.79 -9.77 10.02
N MET A 112 -3.23 -9.80 11.22
CA MET A 112 -3.94 -9.33 12.43
C MET A 112 -4.32 -7.86 12.31
N ARG A 113 -3.42 -7.03 11.77
CA ARG A 113 -3.65 -5.60 11.61
C ARG A 113 -4.71 -5.25 10.58
N PHE A 114 -4.76 -5.94 9.42
CA PHE A 114 -5.55 -5.52 8.27
C PHE A 114 -6.70 -6.47 7.92
N LYS A 115 -6.83 -7.62 8.58
CA LYS A 115 -7.82 -8.65 8.24
C LYS A 115 -8.59 -9.18 9.44
N SER A 116 -8.27 -8.76 10.66
CA SER A 116 -9.02 -9.14 11.87
C SER A 116 -10.42 -8.52 11.90
N ASP A 117 -10.57 -7.31 11.35
CA ASP A 117 -11.80 -6.54 11.39
C ASP A 117 -12.99 -7.34 10.85
N ALA A 118 -12.83 -8.00 9.70
CA ALA A 118 -13.90 -8.82 9.12
C ALA A 118 -14.32 -9.99 10.03
N VAL A 119 -13.37 -10.59 10.75
CA VAL A 119 -13.64 -11.69 11.69
C VAL A 119 -14.33 -11.14 12.94
N ILE A 120 -13.85 -10.04 13.50
CA ILE A 120 -14.41 -9.40 14.68
C ILE A 120 -15.84 -8.92 14.39
N ILE A 121 -16.02 -8.12 13.34
CA ILE A 121 -17.35 -7.62 12.96
C ILE A 121 -18.33 -8.76 12.66
N GLY A 122 -17.87 -9.79 11.94
CA GLY A 122 -18.69 -10.96 11.62
C GLY A 122 -19.09 -11.77 12.84
N SER A 123 -18.22 -11.87 13.85
CA SER A 123 -18.46 -12.63 15.08
C SER A 123 -19.35 -11.88 16.08
N PHE A 124 -19.24 -10.55 16.16
CA PHE A 124 -19.95 -9.76 17.18
C PHE A 124 -21.17 -9.01 16.66
N LEU A 125 -21.27 -8.75 15.34
CA LEU A 125 -22.36 -8.00 14.74
C LEU A 125 -23.10 -8.82 13.68
N SER A 126 -22.69 -8.71 12.40
CA SER A 126 -23.30 -9.45 11.29
C SER A 126 -22.43 -9.45 10.03
N ALA A 127 -22.72 -10.37 9.10
CA ALA A 127 -22.10 -10.37 7.78
C ALA A 127 -22.41 -9.09 6.97
N ALA A 128 -23.60 -8.51 7.14
CA ALA A 128 -23.96 -7.24 6.51
C ALA A 128 -23.10 -6.08 7.02
N ALA A 129 -22.78 -6.05 8.32
CA ALA A 129 -21.93 -5.04 8.94
C ALA A 129 -20.50 -5.06 8.37
N ILE A 130 -19.97 -6.25 7.98
CA ILE A 130 -18.69 -6.38 7.29
C ILE A 130 -18.69 -5.58 5.99
N THR A 131 -19.77 -5.62 5.22
CA THR A 131 -19.89 -4.88 3.96
C THR A 131 -19.80 -3.37 4.20
N HIS A 132 -20.54 -2.85 5.19
CA HIS A 132 -20.54 -1.43 5.54
C HIS A 132 -19.16 -0.95 5.98
N PHE A 133 -18.45 -1.72 6.80
CA PHE A 133 -17.08 -1.42 7.22
C PHE A 133 -16.10 -1.46 6.03
N SER A 134 -16.18 -2.54 5.24
CA SER A 134 -15.26 -2.78 4.13
C SER A 134 -15.32 -1.70 3.04
N ILE A 135 -16.47 -1.07 2.80
CA ILE A 135 -16.61 0.03 1.84
C ILE A 135 -15.75 1.23 2.27
N GLY A 136 -15.86 1.65 3.54
CA GLY A 136 -15.03 2.75 4.06
C GLY A 136 -13.54 2.42 4.07
N ALA A 137 -13.19 1.23 4.58
CA ALA A 137 -11.81 0.75 4.66
C ALA A 137 -11.14 0.62 3.27
N ARG A 138 -11.85 0.14 2.25
CA ARG A 138 -11.32 -0.02 0.89
C ARG A 138 -10.88 1.30 0.24
N LEU A 139 -11.61 2.38 0.47
CA LEU A 139 -11.21 3.69 -0.05
C LEU A 139 -9.90 4.16 0.57
N VAL A 140 -9.69 3.88 1.86
CA VAL A 140 -8.41 4.15 2.55
C VAL A 140 -7.29 3.25 2.01
N ASP A 141 -7.57 1.95 1.81
CA ASP A 141 -6.62 1.00 1.23
C ASP A 141 -6.15 1.46 -0.15
N TYR A 142 -7.04 1.85 -1.05
CA TYR A 142 -6.70 2.30 -2.40
C TYR A 142 -5.78 3.54 -2.38
N ALA A 143 -6.07 4.51 -1.51
CA ALA A 143 -5.19 5.66 -1.34
C ALA A 143 -3.79 5.23 -0.86
N GLY A 144 -3.73 4.30 0.10
CA GLY A 144 -2.48 3.74 0.61
C GLY A 144 -1.68 2.95 -0.43
N GLU A 145 -2.34 2.17 -1.27
CA GLU A 145 -1.69 1.38 -2.34
C GLU A 145 -0.99 2.27 -3.35
N VAL A 146 -1.59 3.39 -3.75
CA VAL A 146 -0.97 4.38 -4.65
C VAL A 146 0.33 4.91 -4.04
N VAL A 147 0.30 5.36 -2.79
CA VAL A 147 1.49 5.91 -2.11
C VAL A 147 2.54 4.82 -1.87
N SER A 148 2.13 3.63 -1.46
CA SER A 148 3.03 2.50 -1.23
C SER A 148 3.77 2.08 -2.50
N SER A 149 3.13 2.13 -3.67
CA SER A 149 3.76 1.81 -4.95
C SER A 149 4.88 2.79 -5.32
N LEU A 150 4.68 4.09 -5.02
CA LEU A 150 5.71 5.11 -5.22
C LEU A 150 6.90 4.90 -4.27
N ALA A 151 6.64 4.46 -3.04
CA ALA A 151 7.69 4.29 -2.04
C ALA A 151 8.59 3.07 -2.28
N GLN A 152 8.22 2.12 -3.14
CA GLN A 152 8.98 0.88 -3.37
C GLN A 152 10.42 1.12 -3.85
N ILE A 153 10.64 2.18 -4.64
CA ILE A 153 11.97 2.54 -5.16
C ILE A 153 12.99 2.87 -4.06
N PHE A 154 12.53 3.28 -2.89
CA PHE A 154 13.41 3.70 -1.80
C PHE A 154 14.05 2.53 -1.03
N THR A 155 13.54 1.30 -1.17
CA THR A 155 14.15 0.12 -0.55
C THR A 155 15.56 -0.16 -1.11
N PRO A 156 15.76 -0.37 -2.42
CA PRO A 156 17.09 -0.63 -2.97
C PRO A 156 18.02 0.59 -2.83
N MET A 157 17.50 1.82 -2.98
CA MET A 157 18.30 3.02 -2.80
C MET A 157 18.86 3.14 -1.38
N SER A 158 18.04 2.90 -0.36
CA SER A 158 18.50 2.96 1.03
C SER A 158 19.44 1.81 1.39
N SER A 159 19.26 0.62 0.81
CA SER A 159 20.22 -0.47 0.97
C SER A 159 21.59 -0.12 0.42
N HIS A 160 21.66 0.46 -0.77
CA HIS A 160 22.90 0.91 -1.39
C HIS A 160 23.63 1.97 -0.56
N PHE A 161 22.93 3.06 -0.17
CA PHE A 161 23.55 4.13 0.60
C PHE A 161 23.89 3.73 2.04
N HIS A 162 23.17 2.78 2.61
CA HIS A 162 23.52 2.23 3.91
C HIS A 162 24.79 1.38 3.84
N ALA A 163 24.94 0.55 2.81
CA ALA A 163 26.12 -0.28 2.59
C ALA A 163 27.38 0.55 2.30
N THR A 164 27.26 1.68 1.62
CA THR A 164 28.35 2.62 1.33
C THR A 164 28.63 3.62 2.46
N GLY A 165 27.81 3.64 3.52
CA GLY A 165 27.95 4.57 4.63
C GLY A 165 27.58 6.02 4.29
N ASP A 166 26.90 6.27 3.17
CA ASP A 166 26.51 7.62 2.76
C ASP A 166 25.23 8.10 3.49
N PHE A 167 25.40 8.46 4.75
CA PHE A 167 24.32 8.98 5.59
C PHE A 167 23.75 10.32 5.09
N LYS A 168 24.52 11.09 4.30
CA LYS A 168 24.03 12.34 3.72
C LYS A 168 22.92 12.06 2.68
N GLN A 169 23.13 11.08 1.81
CA GLN A 169 22.12 10.67 0.84
C GLN A 169 20.93 9.97 1.53
N LEU A 170 21.17 9.17 2.57
CA LEU A 170 20.09 8.58 3.36
C LEU A 170 19.16 9.64 3.98
N ARG A 171 19.72 10.70 4.58
CA ARG A 171 18.94 11.84 5.10
C ARG A 171 18.13 12.53 4.00
N ARG A 172 18.76 12.76 2.85
CA ARG A 172 18.11 13.36 1.70
C ARG A 172 16.93 12.52 1.21
N ILE A 173 17.12 11.21 1.02
CA ILE A 173 16.06 10.29 0.60
C ILE A 173 14.94 10.26 1.64
N PHE A 174 15.26 10.24 2.91
CA PHE A 174 14.29 10.25 4.00
C PHE A 174 13.35 11.46 3.91
N ILE A 175 13.89 12.66 3.77
CA ILE A 175 13.09 13.89 3.68
C ILE A 175 12.34 13.96 2.34
N THR A 176 13.05 13.80 1.20
CA THR A 176 12.43 13.97 -0.12
C THR A 176 11.42 12.88 -0.44
N GLY A 177 11.68 11.65 -0.03
CA GLY A 177 10.78 10.52 -0.27
C GLY A 177 9.51 10.61 0.58
N ASN A 178 9.60 10.93 1.88
CA ASN A 178 8.41 11.12 2.71
C ASN A 178 7.60 12.36 2.27
N ARG A 179 8.28 13.45 1.85
CA ARG A 179 7.60 14.60 1.25
C ARG A 179 6.84 14.22 -0.02
N ALA A 180 7.45 13.42 -0.89
CA ALA A 180 6.79 12.93 -2.11
C ALA A 180 5.56 12.06 -1.77
N CYS A 181 5.67 11.17 -0.78
CA CYS A 181 4.53 10.39 -0.29
C CYS A 181 3.41 11.29 0.28
N ALA A 182 3.77 12.32 1.03
CA ALA A 182 2.81 13.29 1.59
C ALA A 182 2.13 14.14 0.49
N LEU A 183 2.88 14.57 -0.54
CA LEU A 183 2.34 15.30 -1.69
C LEU A 183 1.28 14.49 -2.45
N VAL A 184 1.33 13.16 -2.41
CA VAL A 184 0.31 12.31 -3.04
C VAL A 184 -0.80 11.98 -2.05
N MET A 185 -0.47 11.65 -0.81
CA MET A 185 -1.47 11.20 0.18
C MET A 185 -2.40 12.33 0.63
N PHE A 186 -1.90 13.55 0.86
CA PHE A 186 -2.70 14.64 1.40
C PHE A 186 -3.84 15.08 0.48
N PRO A 187 -3.64 15.29 -0.84
CA PRO A 187 -4.76 15.60 -1.73
C PRO A 187 -5.77 14.46 -1.83
N MET A 188 -5.34 13.20 -1.79
CA MET A 188 -6.25 12.06 -1.75
C MET A 188 -7.08 12.06 -0.46
N THR A 189 -6.46 12.38 0.67
CA THR A 189 -7.15 12.52 1.96
C THR A 189 -8.19 13.64 1.92
N VAL A 190 -7.82 14.80 1.41
CA VAL A 190 -8.73 15.96 1.25
C VAL A 190 -9.90 15.59 0.35
N ALA A 191 -9.64 14.94 -0.78
CA ALA A 191 -10.69 14.47 -1.69
C ALA A 191 -11.67 13.52 -0.98
N LEU A 192 -11.16 12.55 -0.22
CA LEU A 192 -11.99 11.56 0.50
C LEU A 192 -12.74 12.20 1.69
N ILE A 193 -12.18 13.18 2.36
CA ILE A 193 -12.91 13.93 3.42
C ILE A 193 -14.08 14.70 2.81
N ILE A 194 -13.85 15.47 1.73
CA ILE A 194 -14.88 16.37 1.17
C ILE A 194 -15.88 15.58 0.33
N MET A 195 -15.41 14.70 -0.53
CA MET A 195 -16.24 13.99 -1.51
C MET A 195 -16.54 12.54 -1.14
N GLY A 196 -16.07 12.02 0.00
CA GLY A 196 -16.22 10.62 0.37
C GLY A 196 -17.69 10.15 0.43
N LYS A 197 -18.62 11.00 0.85
CA LYS A 197 -20.05 10.71 0.79
C LYS A 197 -20.52 10.48 -0.65
N SER A 198 -20.20 11.40 -1.55
CA SER A 198 -20.54 11.29 -2.97
C SER A 198 -19.87 10.11 -3.66
N VAL A 199 -18.62 9.80 -3.27
CA VAL A 199 -17.88 8.61 -3.77
C VAL A 199 -18.60 7.33 -3.34
N ILE A 200 -18.95 7.20 -2.06
CA ILE A 200 -19.66 6.02 -1.55
C ILE A 200 -21.05 5.90 -2.20
N GLU A 201 -21.77 7.02 -2.32
CA GLU A 201 -23.09 7.05 -2.93
C GLU A 201 -23.06 6.60 -4.40
N ALA A 202 -22.16 7.16 -5.19
CA ALA A 202 -21.99 6.80 -6.60
C ALA A 202 -21.52 5.37 -6.81
N TRP A 203 -20.65 4.86 -5.93
CA TRP A 203 -20.04 3.54 -6.06
C TRP A 203 -20.93 2.41 -5.54
N MET A 204 -21.51 2.57 -4.35
CA MET A 204 -22.23 1.50 -3.64
C MET A 204 -23.72 1.83 -3.40
N GLY A 205 -24.10 3.11 -3.53
CA GLY A 205 -25.45 3.60 -3.31
C GLY A 205 -25.63 4.32 -1.98
N ALA A 206 -26.67 5.17 -1.93
CA ALA A 206 -26.96 6.08 -0.82
C ALA A 206 -27.12 5.38 0.54
N ARG A 207 -27.64 4.15 0.56
CA ARG A 207 -27.86 3.37 1.80
C ARG A 207 -26.60 3.11 2.61
N TYR A 208 -25.42 3.12 1.97
CA TYR A 208 -24.15 2.84 2.64
C TYR A 208 -23.48 4.09 3.20
N VAL A 209 -23.87 5.30 2.77
CA VAL A 209 -23.23 6.56 3.12
C VAL A 209 -23.18 6.78 4.62
N ILE A 210 -24.31 6.64 5.31
CA ILE A 210 -24.44 6.96 6.74
C ILE A 210 -23.53 6.09 7.60
N THR A 211 -23.35 4.83 7.24
CA THR A 211 -22.59 3.86 8.06
C THR A 211 -21.12 3.75 7.63
N SER A 212 -20.82 3.82 6.32
CA SER A 212 -19.46 3.60 5.82
C SER A 212 -18.59 4.88 5.84
N TYR A 213 -19.21 6.08 5.75
CA TYR A 213 -18.45 7.33 5.75
C TYR A 213 -17.77 7.65 7.10
N PRO A 214 -18.42 7.43 8.28
CA PRO A 214 -17.69 7.55 9.55
C PRO A 214 -16.51 6.59 9.67
N VAL A 215 -16.64 5.35 9.22
CA VAL A 215 -15.54 4.37 9.17
C VAL A 215 -14.40 4.88 8.29
N LEU A 216 -14.72 5.39 7.09
CA LEU A 216 -13.74 6.03 6.20
C LEU A 216 -12.95 7.12 6.94
N LEU A 217 -13.63 8.07 7.58
CA LEU A 217 -12.96 9.20 8.25
C LEU A 217 -12.05 8.75 9.40
N ILE A 218 -12.52 7.82 10.23
CA ILE A 218 -11.78 7.33 11.39
C ILE A 218 -10.49 6.63 10.94
N LEU A 219 -10.55 5.81 9.90
CA LEU A 219 -9.40 5.09 9.38
C LEU A 219 -8.48 6.00 8.54
N LEU A 220 -9.04 6.99 7.84
CA LEU A 220 -8.31 7.84 6.90
C LEU A 220 -7.25 8.72 7.59
N ILE A 221 -7.59 9.33 8.73
CA ILE A 221 -6.69 10.27 9.42
C ILE A 221 -5.38 9.61 9.83
N PRO A 222 -5.37 8.52 10.62
CA PRO A 222 -4.12 7.85 10.99
C PRO A 222 -3.42 7.20 9.79
N SER A 223 -4.17 6.67 8.83
CA SER A 223 -3.61 6.11 7.60
C SER A 223 -2.89 7.17 6.77
N THR A 224 -3.40 8.40 6.73
CA THR A 224 -2.74 9.52 6.03
C THR A 224 -1.34 9.76 6.58
N ILE A 225 -1.20 9.85 7.89
CA ILE A 225 0.10 10.09 8.53
C ILE A 225 1.03 8.89 8.34
N TYR A 226 0.49 7.67 8.46
CA TYR A 226 1.26 6.44 8.25
C TYR A 226 1.76 6.29 6.81
N GLN A 227 0.90 6.52 5.83
CA GLN A 227 1.24 6.38 4.41
C GLN A 227 2.14 7.51 3.92
N ALA A 228 2.02 8.73 4.45
CA ALA A 228 2.97 9.81 4.20
C ALA A 228 4.41 9.43 4.63
N GLN A 229 4.56 8.44 5.53
CA GLN A 229 5.84 7.87 5.97
C GLN A 229 6.21 6.55 5.28
N SER A 230 5.59 6.23 4.14
CA SER A 230 5.89 4.96 3.44
C SER A 230 7.36 4.82 3.08
N THR A 231 8.04 5.92 2.74
CA THR A 231 9.50 5.90 2.50
C THR A 231 10.27 5.47 3.75
N SER A 232 9.89 5.93 4.94
CA SER A 232 10.51 5.52 6.21
C SER A 232 10.41 4.00 6.42
N ASN A 233 9.24 3.42 6.16
CA ASN A 233 9.03 1.98 6.24
C ASN A 233 9.94 1.23 5.26
N ARG A 234 10.04 1.70 4.01
CA ARG A 234 10.90 1.10 2.98
C ARG A 234 12.39 1.20 3.32
N MET A 235 12.81 2.33 3.89
CA MET A 235 14.18 2.52 4.34
C MET A 235 14.56 1.58 5.49
N LEU A 236 13.67 1.31 6.44
CA LEU A 236 13.92 0.34 7.52
C LEU A 236 14.19 -1.07 6.97
N PHE A 237 13.48 -1.48 5.91
CA PHE A 237 13.79 -2.73 5.22
C PHE A 237 15.14 -2.68 4.50
N GLY A 238 15.41 -1.62 3.74
CA GLY A 238 16.68 -1.46 3.02
C GLY A 238 17.91 -1.37 3.93
N MET A 239 17.76 -0.76 5.10
CA MET A 239 18.84 -0.64 6.12
C MET A 239 18.94 -1.87 7.04
N SER A 240 18.20 -2.95 6.78
CA SER A 240 18.13 -4.17 7.61
C SER A 240 17.66 -3.94 9.06
N LEU A 241 16.95 -2.84 9.31
CA LEU A 241 16.37 -2.50 10.63
C LEU A 241 14.93 -3.00 10.81
N HIS A 242 14.51 -3.97 10.00
CA HIS A 242 13.15 -4.52 9.96
C HIS A 242 12.70 -5.22 11.25
N LYS A 243 13.64 -5.65 12.12
CA LYS A 243 13.28 -6.29 13.39
C LYS A 243 12.46 -5.37 14.32
N ALA A 244 12.87 -4.10 14.46
CA ALA A 244 12.13 -3.14 15.26
C ALA A 244 10.71 -2.91 14.70
N LEU A 245 10.61 -2.82 13.37
CA LEU A 245 9.32 -2.70 12.68
C LEU A 245 8.42 -3.92 12.90
N ALA A 246 8.99 -5.14 12.90
CA ALA A 246 8.25 -6.38 13.14
C ALA A 246 7.63 -6.40 14.54
N TYR A 247 8.39 -6.03 15.58
CA TYR A 247 7.87 -5.94 16.96
C TYR A 247 6.74 -4.91 17.09
N VAL A 248 6.92 -3.74 16.49
CA VAL A 248 5.88 -2.69 16.51
C VAL A 248 4.65 -3.12 15.76
N ALA A 249 4.79 -3.75 14.59
CA ALA A 249 3.67 -4.28 13.82
C ALA A 249 2.90 -5.37 14.61
N LEU A 250 3.61 -6.22 15.37
CA LEU A 250 2.98 -7.22 16.23
C LEU A 250 2.22 -6.55 17.38
N MET A 251 2.84 -5.61 18.08
CA MET A 251 2.17 -4.84 19.15
C MET A 251 0.95 -4.11 18.64
N GLU A 252 1.07 -3.49 17.46
CA GLU A 252 -0.03 -2.81 16.79
C GLU A 252 -1.17 -3.79 16.45
N GLY A 253 -0.85 -4.96 15.87
CA GLY A 253 -1.85 -5.99 15.54
C GLY A 253 -2.55 -6.54 16.76
N VAL A 254 -1.83 -6.83 17.85
CA VAL A 254 -2.41 -7.30 19.12
C VAL A 254 -3.28 -6.22 19.75
N SER A 255 -2.80 -4.97 19.80
CA SER A 255 -3.56 -3.85 20.36
C SER A 255 -4.83 -3.55 19.52
N ASN A 256 -4.73 -3.65 18.20
CA ASN A 256 -5.88 -3.53 17.28
C ASN A 256 -6.94 -4.58 17.66
N VAL A 257 -6.59 -5.85 17.64
CA VAL A 257 -7.56 -6.92 17.95
C VAL A 257 -8.19 -6.73 19.35
N ALA A 258 -7.39 -6.41 20.37
CA ALA A 258 -7.88 -6.20 21.72
C ALA A 258 -8.85 -5.01 21.82
N LEU A 259 -8.47 -3.86 21.26
CA LEU A 259 -9.31 -2.66 21.25
C LEU A 259 -10.58 -2.84 20.41
N SER A 260 -10.47 -3.47 19.24
CA SER A 260 -11.60 -3.76 18.37
C SER A 260 -12.64 -4.66 19.05
N ILE A 261 -12.20 -5.75 19.72
CA ILE A 261 -13.11 -6.62 20.49
C ILE A 261 -13.80 -5.85 21.62
N PHE A 262 -13.07 -4.98 22.31
CA PHE A 262 -13.62 -4.19 23.41
C PHE A 262 -14.61 -3.13 22.93
N LEU A 263 -14.30 -2.44 21.82
CA LEU A 263 -15.08 -1.31 21.32
C LEU A 263 -16.22 -1.70 20.38
N VAL A 264 -16.16 -2.86 19.70
CA VAL A 264 -17.19 -3.29 18.76
C VAL A 264 -18.55 -3.50 19.43
N ARG A 265 -18.57 -3.95 20.68
CA ARG A 265 -19.82 -4.18 21.42
C ARG A 265 -20.62 -2.90 21.68
N PRO A 266 -20.03 -1.81 22.27
CA PRO A 266 -20.76 -0.58 22.53
C PRO A 266 -20.94 0.33 21.30
N LEU A 267 -20.00 0.33 20.34
CA LEU A 267 -19.94 1.29 19.25
C LEU A 267 -20.15 0.67 17.85
N GLY A 268 -20.38 -0.64 17.78
CA GLY A 268 -20.57 -1.34 16.50
C GLY A 268 -19.32 -1.22 15.58
N ILE A 269 -19.54 -1.06 14.28
CA ILE A 269 -18.46 -0.96 13.28
C ILE A 269 -17.55 0.27 13.47
N VAL A 270 -18.07 1.33 14.08
CA VAL A 270 -17.29 2.52 14.44
C VAL A 270 -16.27 2.20 15.52
N GLY A 271 -16.68 1.35 16.50
CA GLY A 271 -15.80 0.87 17.56
C GLY A 271 -14.61 0.06 17.01
N ASP A 272 -14.87 -0.81 16.04
CA ASP A 272 -13.82 -1.58 15.36
C ASP A 272 -12.85 -0.65 14.59
N ALA A 273 -13.39 0.34 13.86
CA ALA A 273 -12.59 1.34 13.18
C ALA A 273 -11.68 2.13 14.16
N ILE A 274 -12.19 2.52 15.33
CA ILE A 274 -11.41 3.19 16.38
C ILE A 274 -10.33 2.25 16.93
N GLY A 275 -10.66 0.97 17.15
CA GLY A 275 -9.72 -0.06 17.58
C GLY A 275 -8.53 -0.21 16.63
N THR A 276 -8.76 -0.08 15.33
CA THR A 276 -7.71 -0.09 14.29
C THR A 276 -6.97 1.26 14.23
N ALA A 277 -7.68 2.37 14.34
CA ALA A 277 -7.13 3.72 14.17
C ALA A 277 -6.14 4.11 15.28
N ILE A 278 -6.42 3.77 16.54
CA ILE A 278 -5.58 4.17 17.69
C ILE A 278 -4.17 3.58 17.61
N PRO A 279 -3.97 2.24 17.49
CA PRO A 279 -2.63 1.67 17.41
C PRO A 279 -1.86 2.18 16.17
N LEU A 280 -2.54 2.32 15.03
CA LEU A 280 -1.97 2.87 13.82
C LEU A 280 -1.49 4.32 14.02
N ALA A 281 -2.31 5.16 14.69
CA ALA A 281 -1.93 6.53 15.03
C ALA A 281 -0.71 6.57 15.96
N CYS A 282 -0.67 5.71 16.97
CA CYS A 282 0.48 5.61 17.88
C CYS A 282 1.77 5.25 17.13
N THR A 283 1.70 4.29 16.21
CA THR A 283 2.85 3.92 15.37
C THR A 283 3.28 5.08 14.47
N ALA A 284 2.34 5.72 13.79
CA ALA A 284 2.60 6.78 12.82
C ALA A 284 3.10 8.09 13.45
N LEU A 285 2.58 8.46 14.63
CA LEU A 285 2.93 9.72 15.29
C LEU A 285 4.15 9.62 16.21
N PHE A 286 4.31 8.49 16.87
CA PHE A 286 5.32 8.38 17.92
C PHE A 286 6.48 7.46 17.57
N PHE A 287 6.21 6.25 17.10
CA PHE A 287 7.27 5.29 16.90
C PHE A 287 8.08 5.58 15.64
N LEU A 288 7.44 5.61 14.48
CA LEU A 288 8.12 5.67 13.19
C LEU A 288 8.98 6.94 13.01
N PRO A 289 8.47 8.16 13.28
CA PRO A 289 9.28 9.36 13.13
C PRO A 289 10.41 9.42 14.16
N ARG A 290 10.17 9.06 15.44
CA ARG A 290 11.23 9.05 16.44
C ARG A 290 12.35 8.06 16.10
N HIS A 291 11.98 6.86 15.68
CA HIS A 291 12.95 5.82 15.36
C HIS A 291 13.82 6.23 14.16
N MET A 292 13.21 6.68 13.08
CA MET A 292 13.94 7.09 11.87
C MET A 292 14.76 8.37 12.06
N CYS A 293 14.20 9.38 12.70
CA CYS A 293 14.92 10.62 12.98
C CYS A 293 16.15 10.36 13.87
N ARG A 294 16.03 9.46 14.87
CA ARG A 294 17.15 9.07 15.74
C ARG A 294 18.25 8.35 14.97
N GLN A 295 17.88 7.41 14.07
CA GLN A 295 18.84 6.67 13.24
C GLN A 295 19.61 7.58 12.28
N LEU A 296 18.94 8.58 11.75
CA LEU A 296 19.52 9.49 10.76
C LEU A 296 20.10 10.78 11.36
N GLY A 297 19.93 11.01 12.67
CA GLY A 297 20.39 12.25 13.32
C GLY A 297 19.68 13.51 12.80
N ILE A 298 18.36 13.42 12.56
CA ILE A 298 17.49 14.51 12.10
C ILE A 298 16.55 14.89 13.24
N SER A 299 16.25 16.19 13.42
CA SER A 299 15.27 16.60 14.41
C SER A 299 13.84 16.26 13.95
N ILE A 300 12.97 15.87 14.90
CA ILE A 300 11.54 15.59 14.59
C ILE A 300 10.87 16.84 14.03
N ARG A 301 11.22 18.03 14.55
CA ARG A 301 10.68 19.31 14.08
C ARG A 301 11.02 19.56 12.61
N GLU A 302 12.26 19.33 12.22
CA GLU A 302 12.72 19.44 10.84
C GLU A 302 11.97 18.45 9.93
N PHE A 303 11.85 17.18 10.37
CA PHE A 303 11.10 16.18 9.64
C PHE A 303 9.65 16.58 9.41
N VAL A 304 8.93 17.00 10.45
CA VAL A 304 7.52 17.40 10.36
C VAL A 304 7.36 18.62 9.44
N TYR A 305 8.23 19.62 9.60
CA TYR A 305 8.16 20.82 8.80
C TYR A 305 8.45 20.56 7.32
N GLU A 306 9.54 19.83 7.04
CA GLU A 306 9.98 19.58 5.67
C GLU A 306 9.10 18.54 4.93
N CYS A 307 8.51 17.56 5.64
CA CYS A 307 7.74 16.51 5.00
C CYS A 307 6.23 16.80 4.95
N TYR A 308 5.66 17.57 5.91
CA TYR A 308 4.21 17.71 6.02
C TYR A 308 3.70 19.14 5.83
N PHE A 309 4.44 20.15 6.28
CA PHE A 309 3.95 21.54 6.21
C PHE A 309 3.66 21.97 4.77
N TYR A 310 4.62 21.81 3.88
CA TYR A 310 4.43 22.21 2.48
C TYR A 310 3.33 21.42 1.76
N PRO A 311 3.32 20.07 1.82
CA PRO A 311 2.21 19.30 1.25
C PRO A 311 0.84 19.72 1.79
N ALA A 312 0.73 20.01 3.09
CA ALA A 312 -0.53 20.45 3.69
C ALA A 312 -0.98 21.82 3.15
N VAL A 313 -0.08 22.81 3.09
CA VAL A 313 -0.38 24.14 2.55
C VAL A 313 -0.81 24.07 1.09
N LEU A 314 -0.15 23.22 0.29
CA LEU A 314 -0.47 23.06 -1.12
C LEU A 314 -1.85 22.43 -1.38
N THR A 315 -2.48 21.80 -0.39
CA THR A 315 -3.85 21.32 -0.53
C THR A 315 -4.92 22.41 -0.37
N ALA A 316 -4.57 23.60 0.15
CA ALA A 316 -5.53 24.66 0.42
C ALA A 316 -6.36 25.11 -0.81
N PRO A 317 -5.78 25.33 -2.00
CA PRO A 317 -6.56 25.64 -3.21
C PRO A 317 -7.52 24.52 -3.59
N MET A 318 -7.08 23.26 -3.46
CA MET A 318 -7.93 22.09 -3.72
C MET A 318 -9.11 22.02 -2.76
N ILE A 319 -8.89 22.29 -1.46
CA ILE A 319 -9.95 22.33 -0.45
C ILE A 319 -11.01 23.35 -0.87
N ALA A 320 -10.59 24.58 -1.21
CA ALA A 320 -11.50 25.65 -1.61
C ALA A 320 -12.34 25.26 -2.85
N VAL A 321 -11.68 24.72 -3.88
CA VAL A 321 -12.35 24.28 -5.12
C VAL A 321 -13.31 23.13 -4.85
N LEU A 322 -12.90 22.11 -4.10
CA LEU A 322 -13.76 20.95 -3.83
C LEU A 322 -14.97 21.31 -2.98
N ILE A 323 -14.82 22.19 -1.97
CA ILE A 323 -15.96 22.66 -1.17
C ILE A 323 -16.93 23.47 -2.05
N LEU A 324 -16.41 24.37 -2.90
CA LEU A 324 -17.24 25.16 -3.81
C LEU A 324 -17.99 24.25 -4.80
N MET A 325 -17.30 23.29 -5.41
CA MET A 325 -17.90 22.33 -6.33
C MET A 325 -18.96 21.45 -5.65
N GLN A 326 -18.67 20.96 -4.45
CA GLN A 326 -19.61 20.14 -3.70
C GLN A 326 -20.85 20.91 -3.26
N HIS A 327 -20.71 22.21 -2.97
CA HIS A 327 -21.84 23.06 -2.60
C HIS A 327 -22.70 23.44 -3.81
N ARG A 328 -22.10 23.71 -4.97
CA ARG A 328 -22.80 24.13 -6.21
C ARG A 328 -23.28 22.95 -7.06
N PHE A 329 -22.55 21.85 -7.08
CA PHE A 329 -22.74 20.69 -7.94
C PHE A 329 -22.50 19.40 -7.16
N TYR A 330 -23.44 19.09 -6.24
CA TYR A 330 -23.34 17.84 -5.49
C TYR A 330 -23.33 16.66 -6.46
N ALA A 331 -22.29 15.82 -6.36
CA ALA A 331 -22.04 14.75 -7.31
C ALA A 331 -22.81 13.49 -6.96
N HIS A 332 -24.02 13.31 -7.50
CA HIS A 332 -24.80 12.07 -7.41
C HIS A 332 -24.40 11.02 -8.46
N ARG A 333 -23.74 11.42 -9.55
CA ARG A 333 -23.38 10.56 -10.69
C ARG A 333 -21.90 10.60 -10.98
N TYR A 334 -21.38 9.51 -11.55
CA TYR A 334 -19.95 9.39 -11.90
C TYR A 334 -19.39 10.57 -12.73
N PRO A 335 -20.06 11.09 -13.78
CA PRO A 335 -19.49 12.19 -14.56
C PRO A 335 -19.28 13.46 -13.72
N GLN A 336 -20.20 13.79 -12.82
CA GLN A 336 -20.09 14.95 -11.92
C GLN A 336 -18.97 14.73 -10.91
N LEU A 337 -18.85 13.50 -10.36
CA LEU A 337 -17.78 13.13 -9.45
C LEU A 337 -16.41 13.32 -10.10
N VAL A 338 -16.25 12.80 -11.34
CA VAL A 338 -15.01 12.92 -12.11
C VAL A 338 -14.68 14.39 -12.38
N LEU A 339 -15.68 15.20 -12.76
CA LEU A 339 -15.48 16.62 -13.02
C LEU A 339 -15.01 17.36 -11.78
N ASN A 340 -15.66 17.14 -10.63
CA ASN A 340 -15.31 17.80 -9.37
C ASN A 340 -13.90 17.37 -8.91
N LEU A 341 -13.57 16.08 -9.01
CA LEU A 341 -12.22 15.59 -8.70
C LEU A 341 -11.17 16.17 -9.66
N ALA A 342 -11.45 16.23 -10.95
CA ALA A 342 -10.55 16.81 -11.94
C ALA A 342 -10.28 18.30 -11.67
N ALA A 343 -11.30 19.06 -11.31
CA ALA A 343 -11.14 20.48 -10.92
C ALA A 343 -10.28 20.63 -9.66
N GLY A 344 -10.51 19.79 -8.64
CA GLY A 344 -9.69 19.77 -7.43
C GLY A 344 -8.23 19.39 -7.70
N ILE A 345 -7.99 18.34 -8.51
CA ILE A 345 -6.64 17.92 -8.91
C ILE A 345 -5.95 19.01 -9.72
N ALA A 346 -6.64 19.70 -10.63
CA ALA A 346 -6.09 20.80 -11.40
C ALA A 346 -5.65 21.95 -10.48
N ALA A 347 -6.50 22.35 -9.52
CA ALA A 347 -6.16 23.38 -8.54
C ALA A 347 -4.94 23.00 -7.68
N TYR A 348 -4.85 21.73 -7.26
CA TYR A 348 -3.68 21.19 -6.57
C TYR A 348 -2.43 21.21 -7.44
N GLY A 349 -2.56 20.78 -8.71
CA GLY A 349 -1.47 20.72 -9.68
C GLY A 349 -0.85 22.09 -9.97
N VAL A 350 -1.67 23.15 -10.02
CA VAL A 350 -1.18 24.54 -10.15
C VAL A 350 -0.34 24.92 -8.92
N GLY A 351 -0.81 24.61 -7.71
CA GLY A 351 -0.06 24.85 -6.47
C GLY A 351 1.28 24.11 -6.42
N VAL A 352 1.27 22.81 -6.78
CA VAL A 352 2.50 21.99 -6.84
C VAL A 352 3.44 22.47 -7.94
N GLY A 353 2.92 22.83 -9.11
CA GLY A 353 3.72 23.38 -10.21
C GLY A 353 4.44 24.68 -9.80
N TRP A 354 3.71 25.58 -9.16
CA TRP A 354 4.30 26.81 -8.60
C TRP A 354 5.38 26.52 -7.56
N TYR A 355 5.12 25.58 -6.64
CA TYR A 355 6.09 25.18 -5.62
C TYR A 355 7.37 24.59 -6.22
N VAL A 356 7.25 23.72 -7.25
CA VAL A 356 8.39 23.13 -7.95
C VAL A 356 9.23 24.16 -8.69
N LEU A 357 8.56 25.16 -9.31
CA LEU A 357 9.24 26.23 -10.05
C LEU A 357 9.97 27.22 -9.13
N THR A 358 9.44 27.45 -7.93
CA THR A 358 10.01 28.47 -7.00
C THR A 358 11.13 27.91 -6.11
N ARG A 359 11.19 26.58 -5.90
CA ARG A 359 12.31 25.94 -5.15
C ARG A 359 13.34 25.39 -6.09
N GLU A 360 14.42 26.16 -6.36
CA GLU A 360 15.53 25.80 -7.23
C GLU A 360 16.15 24.40 -6.97
N SER A 361 16.19 23.95 -5.72
CA SER A 361 16.76 22.64 -5.36
C SER A 361 15.95 21.43 -5.84
N PHE A 362 14.64 21.58 -6.09
CA PHE A 362 13.79 20.52 -6.59
C PHE A 362 13.64 20.61 -8.12
N GLY A 363 13.58 21.83 -8.66
CA GLY A 363 13.43 22.09 -10.10
C GLY A 363 14.67 21.67 -10.91
N ILE A 364 15.87 21.93 -10.42
CA ILE A 364 17.11 21.56 -11.11
C ILE A 364 17.23 20.03 -11.24
N GLN A 365 16.90 19.27 -10.19
CA GLN A 365 17.01 17.81 -10.24
C GLN A 365 15.95 17.12 -11.10
N LEU A 366 14.74 17.65 -11.14
CA LEU A 366 13.68 17.16 -12.06
C LEU A 366 14.04 17.53 -13.51
N LYS A 367 14.52 18.74 -13.75
CA LYS A 367 14.92 19.21 -15.08
C LYS A 367 16.09 18.40 -15.63
N ASP A 368 17.11 18.11 -14.82
CA ASP A 368 18.26 17.28 -15.20
C ASP A 368 17.88 15.81 -15.42
N ARG A 369 16.96 15.25 -14.64
CA ARG A 369 16.46 13.89 -14.86
C ARG A 369 15.53 13.81 -16.07
N PHE A 370 14.67 14.80 -16.27
CA PHE A 370 13.78 14.83 -17.42
C PHE A 370 14.56 15.07 -18.72
N SER A 371 15.57 15.93 -18.70
CA SER A 371 16.48 16.13 -19.84
C SER A 371 17.27 14.87 -20.19
N ARG A 372 17.79 14.14 -19.20
CA ARG A 372 18.45 12.85 -19.42
C ARG A 372 17.50 11.75 -19.90
N PHE A 373 16.27 11.74 -19.45
CA PHE A 373 15.25 10.81 -19.92
C PHE A 373 14.80 11.10 -21.36
N VAL A 374 14.61 12.38 -21.69
CA VAL A 374 14.24 12.83 -23.05
C VAL A 374 15.43 12.74 -24.03
N SER A 375 16.67 12.95 -23.55
CA SER A 375 17.86 12.85 -24.40
C SER A 375 18.37 11.42 -24.64
N GLY A 376 17.70 10.40 -24.09
CA GLY A 376 18.09 8.99 -24.28
C GLY A 376 19.45 8.60 -23.70
N GLN A 377 20.08 9.47 -22.92
CA GLN A 377 21.36 9.21 -22.25
C GLN A 377 21.13 8.47 -20.92
N VAL A 378 20.63 7.23 -21.00
CA VAL A 378 20.84 6.23 -19.95
C VAL A 378 22.24 5.66 -20.20
N GLY A 379 23.25 6.31 -19.65
CA GLY A 379 24.59 5.77 -19.62
C GLY A 379 24.61 4.42 -18.90
N PRO A 380 25.47 3.48 -19.32
CA PRO A 380 25.61 2.19 -18.64
C PRO A 380 26.06 2.44 -17.20
N ALA A 381 25.44 1.71 -16.28
CA ALA A 381 25.89 1.64 -14.90
C ALA A 381 27.36 1.27 -14.90
N GLU A 382 28.21 2.16 -14.41
CA GLU A 382 29.60 1.84 -14.09
C GLU A 382 29.61 0.69 -13.09
N GLN A 383 30.42 -0.29 -13.42
CA GLN A 383 30.62 -1.60 -12.80
C GLN A 383 30.98 -1.53 -11.31
#